data_4bf98a49532e8b8334df4d919a0d08a2
#
_entry.id   4bf98a49532e8b8334df4d919a0d08a2
#
_cell.length_a   1.000
_cell.length_b   1.000
_cell.length_c   1.000
_cell.angle_alpha   90.00
_cell.angle_beta   90.00
_cell.angle_gamma   90.00
#
_symmetry.space_group_name_H-M   'P 1'
#
loop_
_entity.id
_entity.type
_entity.pdbx_description
1 polymer ?
#
loop_
_entity_poly.entity_id
_entity_poly.type
_entity_poly.pdbx_seq_one_letter_code
_entity_poly.pdbx_strand_id
1 'polypeptide(L)'
;DEATAAQREIDALRAKGINKIIVMSHVGYEYDRQIVPKLSGVDVVVGGDSHTLLGPDVLNTTGVGTPGGAYPTRLADKDGSPVCVVQAWEYAQVVGDLKVQFDADGRVTQCTGTPHV
;
A
#
# COMPACT_ATOMS: atom_id res chain seq x y z
N ASP A 1 -2.28 -19.71 -1.70
CA ASP A 1 -1.33 -18.70 -1.19
C ASP A 1 -2.06 -17.39 -0.87
N GLU A 2 -1.35 -16.41 -0.36
CA GLU A 2 -1.90 -15.13 0.10
C GLU A 2 -2.51 -14.32 -1.04
N ALA A 3 -1.87 -14.30 -2.21
CA ALA A 3 -2.38 -13.61 -3.38
C ALA A 3 -3.72 -14.20 -3.83
N THR A 4 -3.83 -15.52 -3.85
CA THR A 4 -5.08 -16.23 -4.20
C THR A 4 -6.18 -15.94 -3.19
N ALA A 5 -5.86 -15.94 -1.90
CA ALA A 5 -6.81 -15.63 -0.84
C ALA A 5 -7.30 -14.18 -0.93
N ALA A 6 -6.37 -13.22 -1.10
CA ALA A 6 -6.71 -11.81 -1.27
C ALA A 6 -7.59 -11.59 -2.51
N GLN A 7 -7.24 -12.20 -3.65
CA GLN A 7 -8.02 -12.05 -4.88
C GLN A 7 -9.45 -12.55 -4.74
N ARG A 8 -9.64 -13.66 -4.05
CA ARG A 8 -11.00 -14.19 -3.79
C ARG A 8 -11.87 -13.18 -3.04
N GLU A 9 -11.33 -12.53 -2.01
CA GLU A 9 -12.07 -11.53 -1.23
C GLU A 9 -12.28 -10.23 -2.02
N ILE A 10 -11.29 -9.80 -2.81
CA ILE A 10 -11.42 -8.67 -3.74
C ILE A 10 -12.56 -8.92 -4.74
N ASP A 11 -12.59 -10.10 -5.34
CA ASP A 11 -13.65 -10.49 -6.31
C ASP A 11 -15.03 -10.51 -5.64
N ALA A 12 -15.13 -11.01 -4.41
CA ALA A 12 -16.37 -11.00 -3.66
C ALA A 12 -16.89 -9.58 -3.36
N LEU A 13 -15.99 -8.64 -3.03
CA LEU A 13 -16.34 -7.23 -2.83
C LEU A 13 -16.77 -6.57 -4.14
N ARG A 14 -16.04 -6.80 -5.21
CA ARG A 14 -16.37 -6.27 -6.55
C ARG A 14 -17.73 -6.77 -7.04
N ALA A 15 -18.07 -8.03 -6.78
CA ALA A 15 -19.38 -8.60 -7.12
C ALA A 15 -20.54 -7.89 -6.38
N LYS A 16 -20.25 -7.21 -5.26
CA LYS A 16 -21.21 -6.38 -4.52
C LYS A 16 -21.23 -4.92 -5.00
N GLY A 17 -20.50 -4.58 -6.05
CA GLY A 17 -20.41 -3.22 -6.58
C GLY A 17 -19.40 -2.32 -5.85
N ILE A 18 -18.56 -2.88 -4.98
CA ILE A 18 -17.49 -2.13 -4.30
C ILE A 18 -16.31 -2.01 -5.25
N ASN A 19 -15.87 -0.78 -5.50
CA ASN A 19 -14.80 -0.47 -6.44
C ASN A 19 -13.62 0.32 -5.84
N LYS A 20 -13.61 0.51 -4.53
CA LYS A 20 -12.46 1.09 -3.78
C LYS A 20 -12.10 0.11 -2.69
N ILE A 21 -10.97 -0.58 -2.86
CA ILE A 21 -10.61 -1.73 -2.04
C ILE A 21 -9.24 -1.52 -1.41
N ILE A 22 -9.21 -1.60 -0.09
CA ILE A 22 -8.00 -1.51 0.73
C ILE A 22 -7.71 -2.91 1.30
N VAL A 23 -6.50 -3.39 1.07
CA VAL A 23 -6.00 -4.62 1.70
C VAL A 23 -5.18 -4.23 2.94
N MET A 24 -5.57 -4.73 4.08
CA MET A 24 -4.75 -4.68 5.30
C MET A 24 -3.91 -5.95 5.36
N SER A 25 -2.60 -5.80 5.28
CA SER A 25 -1.64 -6.89 5.16
C SER A 25 -0.73 -6.96 6.39
N HIS A 26 -0.25 -8.16 6.72
CA HIS A 26 0.77 -8.39 7.75
C HIS A 26 1.75 -9.48 7.30
N VAL A 27 2.30 -9.32 6.08
CA VAL A 27 3.21 -10.29 5.45
C VAL A 27 4.58 -9.69 5.12
N GLY A 28 4.77 -8.41 5.40
CA GLY A 28 6.00 -7.68 5.14
C GLY A 28 6.00 -6.92 3.81
N TYR A 29 6.72 -5.81 3.81
CA TYR A 29 6.76 -4.86 2.68
C TYR A 29 7.24 -5.50 1.37
N GLU A 30 8.32 -6.28 1.41
CA GLU A 30 8.84 -6.92 0.20
C GLU A 30 7.86 -7.96 -0.36
N TYR A 31 7.13 -8.65 0.51
CA TYR A 31 6.15 -9.62 0.08
C TYR A 31 4.89 -8.93 -0.47
N ASP A 32 4.44 -7.83 0.14
CA ASP A 32 3.38 -6.99 -0.42
C ASP A 32 3.70 -6.54 -1.85
N ARG A 33 4.95 -6.13 -2.11
CA ARG A 33 5.42 -5.76 -3.46
C ARG A 33 5.40 -6.92 -4.45
N GLN A 34 5.55 -8.15 -3.99
CA GLN A 34 5.46 -9.35 -4.83
C GLN A 34 4.01 -9.78 -5.08
N ILE A 35 3.11 -9.52 -4.13
CA ILE A 35 1.69 -9.90 -4.24
C ILE A 35 0.92 -8.93 -5.15
N VAL A 36 1.11 -7.63 -4.99
CA VAL A 36 0.35 -6.59 -5.71
C VAL A 36 0.30 -6.82 -7.22
N PRO A 37 1.42 -7.13 -7.93
CA PRO A 37 1.37 -7.39 -9.37
C PRO A 37 0.58 -8.63 -9.78
N LYS A 38 0.18 -9.45 -8.83
CA LYS A 38 -0.64 -10.66 -9.06
C LYS A 38 -2.13 -10.41 -8.82
N LEU A 39 -2.48 -9.27 -8.21
CA LEU A 39 -3.86 -8.92 -7.87
C LEU A 39 -4.50 -8.05 -8.94
N SER A 40 -5.83 -8.11 -9.01
CA SER A 40 -6.66 -7.26 -9.86
C SER A 40 -7.74 -6.61 -9.00
N GLY A 41 -7.84 -5.27 -9.05
CA GLY A 41 -8.89 -4.52 -8.37
C GLY A 41 -8.59 -4.06 -6.95
N VAL A 42 -7.35 -4.19 -6.48
CA VAL A 42 -6.88 -3.55 -5.24
C VAL A 42 -6.41 -2.12 -5.54
N ASP A 43 -6.65 -1.20 -4.62
CA ASP A 43 -6.25 0.21 -4.77
C ASP A 43 -5.16 0.62 -3.79
N VAL A 44 -5.25 0.15 -2.56
CA VAL A 44 -4.32 0.48 -1.48
C VAL A 44 -3.97 -0.78 -0.69
N VAL A 45 -2.70 -0.91 -0.34
CA VAL A 45 -2.24 -1.92 0.63
C VAL A 45 -1.64 -1.19 1.84
N VAL A 46 -2.18 -1.48 3.01
CA VAL A 46 -1.62 -1.03 4.29
C VAL A 46 -0.91 -2.22 4.92
N GLY A 47 0.41 -2.19 4.89
CA GLY A 47 1.26 -3.29 5.32
C GLY A 47 1.72 -3.21 6.77
N GLY A 48 2.35 -4.30 7.21
CA GLY A 48 2.95 -4.46 8.54
C GLY A 48 4.01 -5.55 8.54
N ASP A 49 4.28 -6.15 9.68
CA ASP A 49 5.21 -7.25 9.94
C ASP A 49 6.70 -6.87 9.85
N SER A 50 7.17 -6.38 8.72
CA SER A 50 8.61 -6.16 8.45
C SER A 50 9.20 -4.91 9.09
N HIS A 51 8.41 -4.13 9.83
CA HIS A 51 8.86 -2.88 10.44
C HIS A 51 9.60 -1.96 9.46
N THR A 52 9.06 -1.80 8.25
CA THR A 52 9.73 -1.01 7.22
C THR A 52 9.36 0.46 7.35
N LEU A 53 10.37 1.30 7.52
CA LEU A 53 10.22 2.75 7.41
C LEU A 53 10.09 3.10 5.94
N LEU A 54 8.96 3.69 5.56
CA LEU A 54 8.77 4.26 4.22
C LEU A 54 8.79 5.79 4.31
N GLY A 55 9.50 6.44 3.42
CA GLY A 55 9.58 7.89 3.44
C GLY A 55 10.72 8.46 2.61
N PRO A 56 10.90 9.79 2.65
CA PRO A 56 11.98 10.44 1.95
C PRO A 56 13.34 10.20 2.60
N ASP A 57 14.41 10.28 1.83
CA ASP A 57 15.78 10.06 2.29
C ASP A 57 16.21 11.01 3.42
N VAL A 58 15.55 12.16 3.56
CA VAL A 58 15.80 13.09 4.66
C VAL A 58 15.62 12.44 6.04
N LEU A 59 14.80 11.42 6.16
CA LEU A 59 14.64 10.68 7.43
C LEU A 59 15.93 10.03 7.89
N ASN A 60 16.76 9.56 6.95
CA ASN A 60 18.09 9.03 7.26
C ASN A 60 19.06 10.16 7.71
N THR A 61 19.06 11.28 7.00
CA THR A 61 19.96 12.41 7.32
C THR A 61 19.61 13.12 8.62
N THR A 62 18.35 13.06 9.05
CA THR A 62 17.88 13.62 10.33
C THR A 62 18.01 12.63 11.50
N GLY A 63 18.53 11.43 11.25
CA GLY A 63 18.77 10.44 12.29
C GLY A 63 17.53 9.69 12.77
N VAL A 64 16.41 9.79 12.05
CA VAL A 64 15.18 9.05 12.37
C VAL A 64 15.36 7.56 12.07
N GLY A 65 15.75 7.24 10.84
CA GLY A 65 15.97 5.87 10.38
C GLY A 65 16.23 5.82 8.88
N THR A 66 16.63 4.67 8.36
CA THR A 66 16.88 4.49 6.93
C THR A 66 15.62 4.01 6.22
N PRO A 67 15.02 4.81 5.32
CA PRO A 67 13.87 4.38 4.56
C PRO A 67 14.18 3.16 3.67
N GLY A 68 13.28 2.17 3.71
CA GLY A 68 13.32 1.00 2.82
C GLY A 68 12.62 1.22 1.48
N GLY A 69 11.94 2.36 1.32
CA GLY A 69 11.22 2.73 0.12
C GLY A 69 10.47 4.04 0.29
N ALA A 70 9.81 4.50 -0.77
CA ALA A 70 9.01 5.72 -0.77
C ALA A 70 7.70 5.55 0.02
N TYR A 71 7.20 6.64 0.61
CA TYR A 71 5.86 6.71 1.19
C TYR A 71 4.99 7.69 0.39
N PRO A 72 3.91 7.25 -0.27
CA PRO A 72 3.57 5.86 -0.56
C PRO A 72 4.49 5.23 -1.61
N THR A 73 4.62 3.91 -1.58
CA THR A 73 5.21 3.15 -2.68
C THR A 73 4.15 2.93 -3.75
N ARG A 74 4.44 3.32 -4.98
CA ARG A 74 3.50 3.16 -6.11
C ARG A 74 3.87 1.94 -6.94
N LEU A 75 2.90 1.06 -7.13
CA LEU A 75 3.02 -0.15 -7.93
C LEU A 75 1.89 -0.19 -8.97
N ALA A 76 1.95 -1.18 -9.85
CA ALA A 76 0.86 -1.53 -10.75
C ALA A 76 0.33 -2.91 -10.37
N ASP A 77 -0.99 -3.09 -10.43
CA ASP A 77 -1.61 -4.40 -10.29
C ASP A 77 -1.44 -5.24 -11.57
N LYS A 78 -2.03 -6.42 -11.60
CA LYS A 78 -2.00 -7.35 -12.73
C LYS A 78 -2.50 -6.72 -14.05
N ASP A 79 -3.42 -5.76 -13.97
CA ASP A 79 -4.03 -5.10 -15.13
C ASP A 79 -3.35 -3.76 -15.48
N GLY A 80 -2.27 -3.40 -14.78
CA GLY A 80 -1.57 -2.15 -14.94
C GLY A 80 -2.23 -0.97 -14.21
N SER A 81 -3.21 -1.20 -13.35
CA SER A 81 -3.84 -0.15 -12.55
C SER A 81 -2.96 0.27 -11.38
N PRO A 82 -2.93 1.58 -11.03
CA PRO A 82 -2.12 2.06 -9.93
C PRO A 82 -2.57 1.50 -8.57
N VAL A 83 -1.60 1.11 -7.76
CA VAL A 83 -1.80 0.65 -6.37
C VAL A 83 -0.82 1.38 -5.47
N CYS A 84 -1.28 1.87 -4.32
CA CYS A 84 -0.46 2.54 -3.32
C CYS A 84 -0.21 1.61 -2.14
N VAL A 85 1.06 1.36 -1.83
CA VAL A 85 1.47 0.53 -0.69
C VAL A 85 2.09 1.44 0.37
N VAL A 86 1.61 1.31 1.61
CA VAL A 86 2.11 2.06 2.76
C VAL A 86 2.39 1.15 3.95
N GLN A 87 3.34 1.57 4.76
CA GLN A 87 3.65 0.96 6.06
C GLN A 87 4.21 2.04 6.98
N ALA A 88 3.82 2.05 8.24
CA ALA A 88 4.13 3.11 9.22
C ALA A 88 5.22 2.70 10.23
N TRP A 89 6.23 1.95 9.75
CA TRP A 89 7.41 1.55 10.53
C TRP A 89 7.05 0.66 11.74
N GLU A 90 7.47 1.07 12.96
CA GLU A 90 7.41 0.23 14.15
C GLU A 90 7.07 1.03 15.42
N TYR A 91 6.49 0.35 16.42
CA TYR A 91 6.29 0.82 17.79
C TYR A 91 5.62 2.20 17.91
N ALA A 92 4.67 2.50 17.01
CA ALA A 92 3.93 3.78 17.01
C ALA A 92 4.82 5.03 16.90
N GLN A 93 5.98 4.92 16.29
CA GLN A 93 6.90 6.04 16.08
C GLN A 93 6.51 6.93 14.88
N VAL A 94 5.71 6.41 13.97
CA VAL A 94 5.27 7.10 12.74
C VAL A 94 3.76 7.03 12.59
N VAL A 95 3.15 8.16 12.24
CA VAL A 95 1.77 8.21 11.72
C VAL A 95 1.83 8.43 10.23
N GLY A 96 1.32 7.47 9.44
CA GLY A 96 1.24 7.59 8.00
C GLY A 96 -0.02 8.35 7.58
N ASP A 97 0.13 9.50 6.91
CA ASP A 97 -0.97 10.22 6.25
C ASP A 97 -0.96 9.87 4.77
N LEU A 98 -2.05 9.25 4.29
CA LEU A 98 -2.20 8.87 2.89
C LEU A 98 -3.47 9.49 2.31
N LYS A 99 -3.32 10.22 1.20
CA LYS A 99 -4.42 10.80 0.44
C LYS A 99 -4.51 10.12 -0.92
N VAL A 100 -5.67 9.57 -1.21
CA VAL A 100 -5.93 8.85 -2.47
C VAL A 100 -7.08 9.52 -3.20
N GLN A 101 -6.90 9.78 -4.48
CA GLN A 101 -7.96 10.25 -5.37
C GLN A 101 -8.33 9.12 -6.33
N PHE A 102 -9.63 9.02 -6.60
CA PHE A 102 -10.20 8.01 -7.48
C PHE A 102 -10.97 8.68 -8.62
N ASP A 103 -11.03 8.03 -9.78
CA ASP A 103 -11.94 8.41 -10.85
C ASP A 103 -13.37 7.87 -10.60
N ALA A 104 -14.27 8.13 -11.56
CA ALA A 104 -15.68 7.70 -11.46
C ALA A 104 -15.84 6.17 -11.42
N ASP A 105 -14.86 5.41 -11.92
CA ASP A 105 -14.87 3.95 -11.92
C ASP A 105 -14.19 3.34 -10.69
N GLY A 106 -13.70 4.18 -9.76
CA GLY A 106 -13.01 3.74 -8.57
C GLY A 106 -11.52 3.43 -8.76
N ARG A 107 -10.93 3.80 -9.90
CA ARG A 107 -9.52 3.64 -10.15
C ARG A 107 -8.72 4.76 -9.49
N VAL A 108 -7.59 4.44 -8.89
CA VAL A 108 -6.68 5.44 -8.31
C VAL A 108 -6.12 6.34 -9.40
N THR A 109 -6.29 7.65 -9.25
CA THR A 109 -5.72 8.68 -10.15
C THR A 109 -4.53 9.38 -9.51
N GLN A 110 -4.52 9.53 -8.19
CA GLN A 110 -3.43 10.13 -7.45
C GLN A 110 -3.31 9.53 -6.05
N CYS A 111 -2.08 9.40 -5.60
CA CYS A 111 -1.75 8.89 -4.28
C CYS A 111 -0.57 9.69 -3.74
N THR A 112 -0.80 10.44 -2.67
CA THR A 112 0.22 11.24 -1.99
C THR A 112 0.18 10.98 -0.50
N GLY A 113 1.31 11.13 0.17
CA GLY A 113 1.33 10.91 1.60
C GLY A 113 2.61 11.35 2.26
N THR A 114 2.55 11.42 3.59
CA THR A 114 3.67 11.83 4.44
C THR A 114 3.73 10.94 5.67
N PRO A 115 4.88 10.35 5.98
CA PRO A 115 5.12 9.77 7.29
C PRO A 115 5.45 10.88 8.29
N HIS A 116 4.64 11.02 9.32
CA HIS A 116 4.86 11.98 10.43
C HIS A 116 5.56 11.26 11.58
N VAL A 117 6.73 11.70 11.93
CA VAL A 117 7.55 11.17 13.04
C VAL A 117 7.20 11.91 14.32
#